data_b52b7c8dd2b57164c1de5b0606c0a15f
#
_entry.id   b52b7c8dd2b57164c1de5b0606c0a15f
#
_cell.length_a   1.000
_cell.length_b   1.000
_cell.length_c   1.000
_cell.angle_alpha   90.00
_cell.angle_beta   90.00
_cell.angle_gamma   90.00
#
_symmetry.space_group_name_H-M   'P 1'
#
loop_
_entity.id
_entity.type
_entity.pdbx_description
1 polymer ?
#
loop_
_entity_poly.entity_id
_entity_poly.type
_entity_poly.pdbx_seq_one_letter_code
_entity_poly.pdbx_strand_id
1 'polypeptide(L)'
;MKNKVLLVDDDESNRDMLSRRLELRGYQVITAVDGRDAVDRARAETPCLILMDVTLPVLDGLAATRELKSRPDMRGIPVIALTAHAGPEDRERAREAGCDDYDTKPIEFARLERKMEALLKQTAAPSV
;
A
#
# COMPACT_ATOMS: atom_id res chain seq x y z
N MET A 1 17.38 6.38 8.64
CA MET A 1 16.19 7.12 8.17
C MET A 1 14.97 6.21 8.19
N LYS A 2 13.84 6.77 8.56
CA LYS A 2 12.59 6.00 8.59
C LYS A 2 12.05 5.82 7.18
N ASN A 3 11.58 4.63 6.87
CA ASN A 3 10.85 4.39 5.63
C ASN A 3 9.45 5.00 5.74
N LYS A 4 9.07 5.79 4.77
CA LYS A 4 7.77 6.45 4.73
C LYS A 4 6.77 5.53 4.03
N VAL A 5 5.69 5.17 4.72
CA VAL A 5 4.66 4.27 4.21
C VAL A 5 3.34 5.02 4.13
N LEU A 6 2.67 4.92 3.00
CA LEU A 6 1.31 5.46 2.85
C LEU A 6 0.31 4.34 3.14
N LEU A 7 -0.53 4.55 4.13
CA LEU A 7 -1.59 3.60 4.51
C LEU A 7 -2.93 4.17 4.07
N VAL A 8 -3.61 3.45 3.18
CA VAL A 8 -4.88 3.88 2.62
C VAL A 8 -5.99 2.96 3.12
N ASP A 9 -6.89 3.50 3.92
CA ASP A 9 -8.04 2.75 4.47
C ASP A 9 -9.09 3.78 4.83
N ASP A 10 -10.36 3.51 4.54
CA ASP A 10 -11.45 4.43 4.86
C ASP A 10 -11.95 4.27 6.29
N ASP A 11 -11.54 3.22 7.00
CA ASP A 11 -11.93 2.97 8.38
C ASP A 11 -10.90 3.57 9.34
N GLU A 12 -11.32 4.55 10.12
CA GLU A 12 -10.46 5.26 11.05
C GLU A 12 -9.82 4.32 12.07
N SER A 13 -10.59 3.36 12.61
CA SER A 13 -10.07 2.42 13.59
C SER A 13 -8.96 1.54 13.02
N ASN A 14 -9.14 1.07 11.80
CA ASN A 14 -8.13 0.28 11.11
C ASN A 14 -6.88 1.11 10.84
N ARG A 15 -7.06 2.36 10.39
CA ARG A 15 -5.93 3.24 10.15
C ARG A 15 -5.12 3.46 11.42
N ASP A 16 -5.82 3.77 12.53
CA ASP A 16 -5.15 4.03 13.80
C ASP A 16 -4.37 2.81 14.28
N MET A 17 -5.02 1.66 14.26
CA MET A 17 -4.40 0.44 14.77
C MET A 17 -3.15 0.06 13.97
N LEU A 18 -3.28 0.06 12.66
CA LEU A 18 -2.16 -0.34 11.80
C LEU A 18 -1.05 0.70 11.80
N SER A 19 -1.42 1.99 11.83
CA SER A 19 -0.42 3.07 11.93
C SER A 19 0.43 2.93 13.17
N ARG A 20 -0.18 2.65 14.31
CA ARG A 20 0.56 2.49 15.56
C ARG A 20 1.53 1.32 15.48
N ARG A 21 1.10 0.20 14.92
CA ARG A 21 1.98 -0.96 14.78
C ARG A 21 3.16 -0.66 13.88
N LEU A 22 2.91 0.02 12.78
CA LEU A 22 3.97 0.39 11.85
C LEU A 22 4.96 1.36 12.48
N GLU A 23 4.44 2.35 13.19
CA GLU A 23 5.30 3.33 13.87
C GLU A 23 6.19 2.69 14.93
N LEU A 24 5.66 1.69 15.63
CA LEU A 24 6.46 0.96 16.62
C LEU A 24 7.61 0.19 15.97
N ARG A 25 7.49 -0.13 14.68
CA ARG A 25 8.55 -0.80 13.93
C ARG A 25 9.48 0.18 13.24
N GLY A 26 9.31 1.49 13.46
CA GLY A 26 10.20 2.49 12.93
C GLY A 26 9.79 3.08 11.59
N TYR A 27 8.61 2.77 11.09
CA TYR A 27 8.10 3.40 9.87
C TYR A 27 7.51 4.76 10.17
N GLN A 28 7.63 5.68 9.22
CA GLN A 28 6.87 6.92 9.23
C GLN A 28 5.60 6.68 8.44
N VAL A 29 4.44 6.91 9.03
CA VAL A 29 3.16 6.57 8.40
C VAL A 29 2.43 7.83 7.98
N ILE A 30 1.99 7.85 6.73
CA ILE A 30 1.10 8.86 6.18
C ILE A 30 -0.18 8.13 5.84
N THR A 31 -1.33 8.74 6.06
CA THR A 31 -2.61 8.07 5.83
C THR A 31 -3.42 8.76 4.74
N ALA A 32 -4.27 8.00 4.08
CA ALA A 32 -5.25 8.49 3.13
C ALA A 32 -6.57 7.74 3.35
N VAL A 33 -7.68 8.37 3.03
CA VAL A 33 -9.02 7.85 3.37
C VAL A 33 -9.79 7.30 2.19
N ASP A 34 -9.34 7.58 0.97
CA ASP A 34 -9.97 7.06 -0.25
C ASP A 34 -8.93 7.00 -1.36
N GLY A 35 -9.35 6.48 -2.53
CA GLY A 35 -8.41 6.30 -3.63
C GLY A 35 -7.89 7.60 -4.22
N ARG A 36 -8.71 8.64 -4.27
CA ARG A 36 -8.27 9.94 -4.79
C ARG A 36 -7.26 10.58 -3.84
N ASP A 37 -7.55 10.52 -2.54
CA ASP A 37 -6.63 11.01 -1.52
C ASP A 37 -5.31 10.22 -1.58
N ALA A 38 -5.39 8.91 -1.84
CA ALA A 38 -4.20 8.08 -1.97
C ALA A 38 -3.29 8.55 -3.09
N VAL A 39 -3.85 8.84 -4.27
CA VAL A 39 -3.06 9.31 -5.41
C VAL A 39 -2.44 10.67 -5.08
N ASP A 40 -3.21 11.57 -4.51
CA ASP A 40 -2.72 12.92 -4.17
C ASP A 40 -1.63 12.86 -3.11
N ARG A 41 -1.80 12.03 -2.08
CA ARG A 41 -0.80 11.86 -1.03
C ARG A 41 0.47 11.21 -1.55
N ALA A 42 0.34 10.21 -2.42
CA ALA A 42 1.51 9.57 -3.01
C ALA A 42 2.35 10.55 -3.81
N ARG A 43 1.69 11.44 -4.54
CA ARG A 43 2.40 12.46 -5.32
C ARG A 43 3.10 13.48 -4.42
N ALA A 44 2.42 13.91 -3.37
CA ALA A 44 2.96 14.93 -2.46
C ALA A 44 4.08 14.39 -1.59
N GLU A 45 3.97 13.15 -1.13
CA GLU A 45 4.85 12.60 -0.11
C GLU A 45 5.88 11.61 -0.64
N THR A 46 5.71 11.11 -1.84
CA THR A 46 6.58 10.10 -2.45
C THR A 46 7.00 9.01 -1.46
N PRO A 47 6.03 8.22 -0.96
CA PRO A 47 6.36 7.17 0.00
C PRO A 47 7.19 6.06 -0.64
N CYS A 48 7.83 5.27 0.18
CA CYS A 48 8.62 4.13 -0.32
C CYS A 48 7.77 2.87 -0.47
N LEU A 49 6.54 2.87 0.03
CA LEU A 49 5.63 1.73 -0.07
C LEU A 49 4.21 2.20 0.23
N ILE A 50 3.22 1.61 -0.44
CA ILE A 50 1.81 1.92 -0.24
C ILE A 50 1.07 0.65 0.19
N LEU A 51 0.33 0.74 1.30
CA LEU A 51 -0.62 -0.28 1.72
C LEU A 51 -1.99 0.20 1.30
N MET A 52 -2.60 -0.45 0.31
CA MET A 52 -3.79 0.03 -0.36
C MET A 52 -4.98 -0.88 -0.12
N ASP A 53 -5.96 -0.41 0.66
CA ASP A 53 -7.23 -1.13 0.77
C ASP A 53 -7.88 -1.18 -0.61
N VAL A 54 -8.38 -2.35 -0.98
CA VAL A 54 -9.03 -2.53 -2.28
C VAL A 54 -10.40 -1.86 -2.31
N THR A 55 -11.16 -1.98 -1.22
CA THR A 55 -12.53 -1.43 -1.15
C THR A 55 -12.49 -0.03 -0.55
N LEU A 56 -12.52 0.99 -1.40
CA LEU A 56 -12.47 2.39 -0.98
C LEU A 56 -13.57 3.18 -1.65
N PRO A 57 -14.07 4.26 -0.99
CA PRO A 57 -15.00 5.18 -1.64
C PRO A 57 -14.30 6.11 -2.63
N VAL A 58 -15.05 6.81 -3.43
CA VAL A 58 -14.62 7.81 -4.40
C VAL A 58 -13.85 7.18 -5.57
N LEU A 59 -12.71 6.58 -5.29
CA LEU A 59 -11.90 5.85 -6.27
C LEU A 59 -11.40 4.60 -5.55
N ASP A 60 -11.74 3.40 -6.03
CA ASP A 60 -11.34 2.19 -5.33
C ASP A 60 -9.82 1.96 -5.41
N GLY A 61 -9.33 1.06 -4.54
CA GLY A 61 -7.89 0.87 -4.41
C GLY A 61 -7.21 0.34 -5.65
N LEU A 62 -7.88 -0.50 -6.44
CA LEU A 62 -7.30 -1.01 -7.68
C LEU A 62 -7.24 0.07 -8.75
N ALA A 63 -8.29 0.88 -8.85
CA ALA A 63 -8.29 2.00 -9.79
C ALA A 63 -7.22 3.03 -9.42
N ALA A 64 -7.06 3.30 -8.12
CA ALA A 64 -6.01 4.20 -7.65
C ALA A 64 -4.63 3.64 -8.00
N THR A 65 -4.44 2.33 -7.83
CA THR A 65 -3.18 1.68 -8.17
C THR A 65 -2.88 1.79 -9.66
N ARG A 66 -3.89 1.55 -10.51
CA ARG A 66 -3.70 1.72 -11.96
C ARG A 66 -3.25 3.13 -12.31
N GLU A 67 -3.87 4.12 -11.68
CA GLU A 67 -3.50 5.51 -11.93
C GLU A 67 -2.06 5.78 -11.50
N LEU A 68 -1.66 5.31 -10.33
CA LEU A 68 -0.29 5.47 -9.85
C LEU A 68 0.72 4.78 -10.77
N LYS A 69 0.40 3.56 -11.19
CA LYS A 69 1.32 2.78 -12.04
C LYS A 69 1.40 3.33 -13.46
N SER A 70 0.45 4.15 -13.87
CA SER A 70 0.50 4.80 -15.19
C SER A 70 1.41 6.03 -15.20
N ARG A 71 1.83 6.52 -14.03
CA ARG A 71 2.66 7.72 -13.93
C ARG A 71 4.14 7.32 -13.79
N PRO A 72 5.02 7.85 -14.65
CA PRO A 72 6.45 7.48 -14.59
C PRO A 72 7.10 7.77 -13.24
N ASP A 73 6.67 8.83 -12.55
CA ASP A 73 7.25 9.22 -11.27
C ASP A 73 6.68 8.43 -10.08
N MET A 74 5.59 7.67 -10.30
CA MET A 74 4.93 6.92 -9.22
C MET A 74 5.02 5.41 -9.40
N ARG A 75 5.17 4.92 -10.63
CA ARG A 75 5.06 3.48 -10.91
C ARG A 75 6.11 2.63 -10.23
N GLY A 76 7.20 3.23 -9.79
CA GLY A 76 8.24 2.51 -9.07
C GLY A 76 7.93 2.27 -7.60
N ILE A 77 6.88 2.90 -7.06
CA ILE A 77 6.53 2.72 -5.66
C ILE A 77 5.77 1.39 -5.50
N PRO A 78 6.27 0.47 -4.66
CA PRO A 78 5.56 -0.80 -4.48
C PRO A 78 4.23 -0.62 -3.78
N VAL A 79 3.23 -1.37 -4.22
CA VAL A 79 1.87 -1.33 -3.67
C VAL A 79 1.48 -2.72 -3.22
N ILE A 80 1.06 -2.85 -1.95
CA ILE A 80 0.47 -4.07 -1.43
C ILE A 80 -1.03 -3.85 -1.31
N ALA A 81 -1.82 -4.65 -2.02
CA ALA A 81 -3.28 -4.58 -1.92
C ALA A 81 -3.73 -5.28 -0.64
N LEU A 82 -4.61 -4.65 0.11
CA LEU A 82 -5.23 -5.25 1.31
C LEU A 82 -6.68 -5.55 0.97
N THR A 83 -7.07 -6.82 1.00
CA THR A 83 -8.38 -7.24 0.54
C THR A 83 -9.05 -8.18 1.53
N ALA A 84 -10.39 -8.10 1.62
CA ALA A 84 -11.17 -9.06 2.40
C ALA A 84 -11.35 -10.38 1.68
N HIS A 85 -10.97 -10.46 0.41
CA HIS A 85 -11.18 -11.63 -0.44
C HIS A 85 -9.87 -12.14 -1.00
N ALA A 86 -9.62 -13.45 -0.85
CA ALA A 86 -8.35 -14.05 -1.19
C ALA A 86 -8.45 -15.06 -2.34
N GLY A 87 -9.49 -14.99 -3.16
CA GLY A 87 -9.67 -15.91 -4.27
C GLY A 87 -8.69 -15.66 -5.41
N PRO A 88 -8.49 -16.66 -6.30
CA PRO A 88 -7.58 -16.48 -7.43
C PRO A 88 -7.95 -15.30 -8.32
N GLU A 89 -9.24 -15.03 -8.49
CA GLU A 89 -9.70 -13.89 -9.29
C GLU A 89 -9.32 -12.56 -8.66
N ASP A 90 -9.38 -12.50 -7.33
CA ASP A 90 -9.03 -11.27 -6.61
C ASP A 90 -7.54 -10.99 -6.71
N ARG A 91 -6.73 -12.03 -6.62
CA ARG A 91 -5.28 -11.92 -6.83
C ARG A 91 -4.96 -11.42 -8.23
N GLU A 92 -5.63 -11.99 -9.21
CA GLU A 92 -5.38 -11.63 -10.61
C GLU A 92 -5.75 -10.18 -10.87
N ARG A 93 -6.87 -9.72 -10.33
CA ARG A 93 -7.29 -8.32 -10.46
C ARG A 93 -6.28 -7.38 -9.83
N ALA A 94 -5.76 -7.72 -8.66
CA ALA A 94 -4.75 -6.92 -8.00
C ALA A 94 -3.47 -6.85 -8.86
N ARG A 95 -3.05 -7.99 -9.38
CA ARG A 95 -1.86 -8.05 -10.24
C ARG A 95 -2.04 -7.23 -11.51
N GLU A 96 -3.20 -7.35 -12.16
CA GLU A 96 -3.48 -6.60 -13.38
C GLU A 96 -3.53 -5.10 -13.15
N ALA A 97 -3.94 -4.68 -11.96
CA ALA A 97 -3.93 -3.26 -11.59
C ALA A 97 -2.53 -2.74 -11.35
N GLY A 98 -1.56 -3.63 -11.20
CA GLY A 98 -0.16 -3.25 -10.98
C GLY A 98 0.30 -3.38 -9.54
N CYS A 99 -0.49 -4.03 -8.67
CA CYS A 99 -0.06 -4.28 -7.30
C CYS A 99 1.13 -5.24 -7.29
N ASP A 100 2.09 -4.96 -6.43
CA ASP A 100 3.31 -5.76 -6.33
C ASP A 100 3.13 -6.98 -5.44
N ASP A 101 2.18 -6.90 -4.51
CA ASP A 101 1.81 -8.02 -3.65
C ASP A 101 0.41 -7.76 -3.14
N TYR A 102 -0.14 -8.70 -2.39
CA TYR A 102 -1.43 -8.52 -1.75
C TYR A 102 -1.41 -9.22 -0.40
N ASP A 103 -2.33 -8.84 0.49
CA ASP A 103 -2.55 -9.51 1.75
C ASP A 103 -4.03 -9.47 2.08
N THR A 104 -4.45 -10.37 2.96
CA THR A 104 -5.87 -10.53 3.26
C THR A 104 -6.20 -10.00 4.65
N LYS A 105 -7.44 -9.49 4.77
CA LYS A 105 -7.98 -9.08 6.06
C LYS A 105 -8.66 -10.27 6.72
N PRO A 106 -8.59 -10.40 8.04
CA PRO A 106 -7.93 -9.50 8.97
C PRO A 106 -6.42 -9.55 8.84
N ILE A 107 -5.78 -8.39 9.05
CA ILE A 107 -4.34 -8.28 8.88
C ILE A 107 -3.61 -9.08 9.96
N GLU A 108 -2.74 -9.97 9.52
CA GLU A 108 -1.80 -10.65 10.39
C GLU A 108 -0.48 -9.90 10.24
N PHE A 109 -0.11 -9.11 11.23
CA PHE A 109 0.93 -8.11 11.08
C PHE A 109 2.30 -8.69 10.72
N ALA A 110 2.67 -9.82 11.31
CA ALA A 110 3.98 -10.42 11.01
C ALA A 110 4.08 -10.83 9.55
N ARG A 111 3.00 -11.35 8.98
CA ARG A 111 2.95 -11.72 7.56
C ARG A 111 3.03 -10.47 6.68
N LEU A 112 2.29 -9.42 7.02
CA LEU A 112 2.33 -8.17 6.28
C LEU A 112 3.72 -7.57 6.32
N GLU A 113 4.34 -7.54 7.49
CA GLU A 113 5.67 -6.96 7.65
C GLU A 113 6.70 -7.69 6.80
N ARG A 114 6.62 -9.01 6.71
CA ARG A 114 7.52 -9.78 5.85
C ARG A 114 7.39 -9.38 4.38
N LYS A 115 6.14 -9.17 3.93
CA LYS A 115 5.91 -8.73 2.55
C LYS A 115 6.44 -7.34 2.32
N MET A 116 6.24 -6.44 3.28
CA MET A 116 6.78 -5.09 3.20
C MET A 116 8.30 -5.10 3.11
N GLU A 117 8.94 -5.86 3.98
CA GLU A 117 10.40 -5.94 3.99
C GLU A 117 10.95 -6.50 2.68
N ALA A 118 10.28 -7.49 2.12
CA ALA A 118 10.71 -8.08 0.85
C ALA A 118 10.68 -7.04 -0.28
N LEU A 119 9.60 -6.24 -0.34
CA LEU A 119 9.47 -5.22 -1.37
C LEU A 119 10.41 -4.04 -1.15
N LEU A 120 10.60 -3.63 0.10
CA LEU A 120 11.51 -2.55 0.43
C LEU A 120 12.95 -2.93 0.12
N LYS A 121 13.32 -4.18 0.31
CA LYS A 121 14.63 -4.68 -0.06
C LYS A 121 14.87 -4.59 -1.56
N GLN A 122 13.87 -4.94 -2.35
CA GLN A 122 13.99 -4.89 -3.81
C GLN A 122 14.17 -3.47 -4.31
N THR A 123 13.36 -2.53 -3.78
CA THR A 123 13.39 -1.15 -4.23
C THR A 123 14.60 -0.39 -3.67
N ALA A 124 15.09 -0.79 -2.52
CA ALA A 124 16.26 -0.17 -1.89
C ALA A 124 17.56 -0.81 -2.35
N ALA A 125 17.51 -1.82 -3.21
CA ALA A 125 18.71 -2.48 -3.68
C ALA A 125 19.63 -1.45 -4.32
N PRO A 126 20.85 -1.30 -3.82
CA PRO A 126 21.73 -0.32 -4.40
C PRO A 126 22.11 -0.76 -5.80
N SER A 127 21.99 0.16 -6.71
CA SER A 127 22.57 -0.04 -8.02
C SER A 127 24.06 0.14 -7.85
N VAL A 128 24.72 -0.90 -7.75
CA VAL A 128 26.14 -0.85 -7.53
C VAL A 128 26.86 -0.60 -8.84
#